data_e9d0eaca6a676f9c7c2d54978ca078ef
#
_entry.id   e9d0eaca6a676f9c7c2d54978ca078ef
#
_cell.length_a   1.000
_cell.length_b   1.000
_cell.length_c   1.000
_cell.angle_alpha   90.00
_cell.angle_beta   90.00
_cell.angle_gamma   90.00
#
_symmetry.space_group_name_H-M   'P 1'
#
loop_
_entity.id
_entity.type
_entity.pdbx_description
1 polymer ?
#
loop_
_entity_poly.entity_id
_entity_poly.type
_entity_poly.pdbx_seq_one_letter_code
_entity_poly.pdbx_strand_id
1 'polypeptide(L)'
;CSNASNASNVNATNNASNASNVNATNTIKEEMKNCSFNATTELRDKKKKEYALFYRLDIVPLNASGVNSSEYRLINCNTSTITQACPKVSFDPIPIHYCAPAGFAILKCNNKTFNGTGPCNNVSTVHCTHGIKPVVSTQLLLNGSLAEEDIVIRSENITNNVKVIIVHLNKSVEIMCTRPGNNTRKSMWIGPGQAFYATGDIIGNIRQAHCNINKDQWNETLHQVREKLNKYFPNKTIKFEPAIKGGDLEITTHSFNCRGEFFYCNTSKLFNDTYMSNSTEEASNITTIPCKIKQIINMWQGVGRAMYAPPIAGNITCTSNITGLILTRDGGDNSNRTETFRPA
;
A
#
# COMPACT_ATOMS: atom_id res chain seq x y z
N CYS A 1 -22.66 -10.02 11.46
CA CYS A 1 -21.67 -9.02 11.88
C CYS A 1 -22.35 -7.77 12.39
N SER A 2 -21.74 -7.16 13.39
CA SER A 2 -22.15 -5.88 13.96
C SER A 2 -20.97 -4.91 13.93
N ASN A 3 -21.22 -3.62 14.18
CA ASN A 3 -20.13 -2.67 14.29
C ASN A 3 -19.25 -3.02 15.49
N ALA A 4 -17.94 -2.88 15.36
CA ALA A 4 -17.02 -3.09 16.46
C ALA A 4 -17.26 -2.03 17.54
N SER A 5 -17.73 -2.44 18.71
CA SER A 5 -17.84 -1.58 19.89
C SER A 5 -16.55 -1.66 20.69
N ASN A 6 -16.12 -0.54 21.25
CA ASN A 6 -15.00 -0.55 22.19
C ASN A 6 -15.36 -1.45 23.38
N ALA A 7 -14.65 -2.53 23.57
CA ALA A 7 -14.74 -3.37 24.75
C ALA A 7 -13.93 -2.78 25.91
N SER A 8 -14.10 -1.51 26.21
CA SER A 8 -13.63 -0.94 27.47
C SER A 8 -14.40 0.36 27.75
N ASN A 9 -15.45 0.25 28.56
CA ASN A 9 -15.92 1.34 29.37
C ASN A 9 -14.84 1.65 30.41
N VAL A 10 -13.88 2.49 30.03
CA VAL A 10 -13.09 3.21 31.03
C VAL A 10 -13.65 4.62 31.05
N ASN A 11 -14.18 4.99 32.21
CA ASN A 11 -14.75 6.28 32.55
C ASN A 11 -13.97 7.41 31.89
N ALA A 12 -14.56 8.03 30.90
CA ALA A 12 -14.08 9.27 30.33
C ALA A 12 -14.39 10.39 31.33
N THR A 13 -13.43 10.73 32.16
CA THR A 13 -13.42 12.03 32.80
C THR A 13 -13.23 13.09 31.71
N ASN A 14 -14.20 13.99 31.68
CA ASN A 14 -14.27 15.17 30.84
C ASN A 14 -12.94 15.94 30.86
N ASN A 15 -12.27 16.02 29.73
CA ASN A 15 -11.42 17.15 29.37
C ASN A 15 -11.65 17.51 27.92
N ALA A 16 -12.26 18.68 27.78
CA ALA A 16 -12.52 19.32 26.49
C ALA A 16 -11.22 19.73 25.82
N SER A 17 -10.81 18.98 24.81
CA SER A 17 -9.99 19.45 23.68
C SER A 17 -9.69 18.24 22.78
N ASN A 18 -10.40 18.12 21.68
CA ASN A 18 -9.95 17.47 20.45
C ASN A 18 -11.12 17.04 19.56
N ALA A 19 -11.64 18.01 18.80
CA ALA A 19 -12.61 17.73 17.72
C ALA A 19 -12.02 16.82 16.60
N SER A 20 -10.70 16.72 16.48
CA SER A 20 -10.02 15.85 15.53
C SER A 20 -10.02 14.36 15.92
N ASN A 21 -10.09 14.05 17.22
CA ASN A 21 -10.07 12.66 17.69
C ASN A 21 -11.41 11.95 17.53
N VAL A 22 -12.52 12.68 17.51
CA VAL A 22 -13.86 12.10 17.40
C VAL A 22 -14.10 11.54 15.99
N ASN A 23 -13.62 12.23 14.97
CA ASN A 23 -13.76 11.77 13.59
C ASN A 23 -12.88 10.53 13.28
N ALA A 24 -11.68 10.47 13.83
CA ALA A 24 -10.79 9.32 13.65
C ALA A 24 -11.35 8.05 14.33
N THR A 25 -11.93 8.19 15.52
CA THR A 25 -12.51 7.06 16.26
C THR A 25 -13.77 6.52 15.59
N ASN A 26 -14.60 7.38 15.01
CA ASN A 26 -15.78 6.96 14.26
C ASN A 26 -15.41 6.27 12.95
N THR A 27 -14.37 6.71 12.27
CA THR A 27 -13.90 6.11 11.00
C THR A 27 -13.47 4.66 11.21
N ILE A 28 -12.80 4.32 12.32
CA ILE A 28 -12.34 2.95 12.60
C ILE A 28 -13.49 2.04 13.03
N LYS A 29 -14.48 2.56 13.74
CA LYS A 29 -15.71 1.80 14.04
C LYS A 29 -16.44 1.37 12.77
N GLU A 30 -16.32 2.14 11.70
CA GLU A 30 -16.83 1.80 10.37
C GLU A 30 -15.92 0.86 9.59
N GLU A 31 -14.62 0.85 9.87
CA GLU A 31 -13.62 0.03 9.16
C GLU A 31 -13.57 -1.42 9.63
N MET A 32 -13.98 -1.72 10.86
CA MET A 32 -13.96 -3.07 11.41
C MET A 32 -15.36 -3.51 11.87
N LYS A 33 -15.63 -4.80 11.68
CA LYS A 33 -16.87 -5.43 12.15
C LYS A 33 -16.56 -6.62 13.03
N ASN A 34 -17.37 -6.79 14.06
CA ASN A 34 -17.38 -7.97 14.93
C ASN A 34 -18.34 -8.99 14.32
N CYS A 35 -17.80 -10.10 13.86
CA CYS A 35 -18.54 -11.16 13.22
C CYS A 35 -18.54 -12.42 14.06
N SER A 36 -19.74 -13.01 14.22
CA SER A 36 -19.92 -14.32 14.84
C SER A 36 -20.18 -15.36 13.78
N PHE A 37 -19.61 -16.55 13.95
CA PHE A 37 -19.75 -17.67 13.03
C PHE A 37 -19.67 -18.99 13.77
N ASN A 38 -20.06 -20.08 13.11
CA ASN A 38 -19.94 -21.41 13.65
C ASN A 38 -18.61 -22.04 13.18
N ALA A 39 -17.72 -22.29 14.13
CA ALA A 39 -16.48 -23.00 13.87
C ALA A 39 -16.66 -24.51 14.06
N THR A 40 -15.96 -25.31 13.27
CA THR A 40 -15.89 -26.76 13.45
C THR A 40 -15.15 -27.11 14.72
N THR A 41 -15.51 -28.24 15.34
CA THR A 41 -14.82 -28.80 16.49
C THR A 41 -14.19 -30.14 16.14
N GLU A 42 -13.48 -30.74 17.08
CA GLU A 42 -12.91 -32.10 16.93
C GLU A 42 -13.98 -33.16 16.61
N LEU A 43 -15.24 -32.93 17.01
CA LEU A 43 -16.37 -33.78 16.71
C LEU A 43 -17.10 -33.26 15.49
N ARG A 44 -17.30 -34.11 14.49
CA ARG A 44 -17.87 -33.77 13.19
C ARG A 44 -19.24 -33.11 13.26
N ASP A 45 -20.04 -33.48 14.25
CA ASP A 45 -21.42 -33.06 14.42
C ASP A 45 -21.61 -31.86 15.36
N LYS A 46 -20.52 -31.40 16.00
CA LYS A 46 -20.55 -30.29 16.94
C LYS A 46 -19.89 -29.06 16.35
N LYS A 47 -20.61 -27.95 16.40
CA LYS A 47 -20.09 -26.63 16.03
C LYS A 47 -20.04 -25.75 17.24
N LYS A 48 -19.01 -24.95 17.34
CA LYS A 48 -18.81 -23.96 18.38
C LYS A 48 -19.03 -22.57 17.79
N LYS A 49 -19.77 -21.73 18.50
CA LYS A 49 -19.92 -20.34 18.12
C LYS A 49 -18.66 -19.56 18.49
N GLU A 50 -18.04 -18.93 17.52
CA GLU A 50 -16.87 -18.09 17.68
C GLU A 50 -17.14 -16.69 17.13
N TYR A 51 -16.32 -15.72 17.56
CA TYR A 51 -16.35 -14.36 17.02
C TYR A 51 -14.93 -13.87 16.71
N ALA A 52 -14.83 -12.96 15.76
CA ALA A 52 -13.59 -12.29 15.40
C ALA A 52 -13.87 -10.94 14.78
N LEU A 53 -12.88 -10.06 14.82
CA LEU A 53 -12.92 -8.78 14.13
C LEU A 53 -12.38 -8.93 12.71
N PHE A 54 -13.14 -8.42 11.74
CA PHE A 54 -12.74 -8.36 10.34
C PHE A 54 -12.75 -6.92 9.84
N TYR A 55 -11.81 -6.58 8.96
CA TYR A 55 -11.87 -5.33 8.24
C TYR A 55 -13.02 -5.35 7.24
N ARG A 56 -13.74 -4.25 7.10
CA ARG A 56 -14.88 -4.15 6.19
C ARG A 56 -14.49 -4.43 4.73
N LEU A 57 -13.27 -4.16 4.33
CA LEU A 57 -12.76 -4.45 3.00
C LEU A 57 -12.66 -5.96 2.70
N ASP A 58 -12.62 -6.80 3.73
CA ASP A 58 -12.49 -8.25 3.61
C ASP A 58 -13.82 -8.99 3.61
N ILE A 59 -14.92 -8.29 3.82
CA ILE A 59 -16.26 -8.86 3.92
C ILE A 59 -17.24 -8.16 3.00
N VAL A 60 -18.22 -8.92 2.50
CA VAL A 60 -19.27 -8.45 1.58
C VAL A 60 -20.63 -8.82 2.15
N PRO A 61 -21.64 -7.93 2.14
CA PRO A 61 -23.00 -8.27 2.54
C PRO A 61 -23.60 -9.38 1.65
N LEU A 62 -24.34 -10.31 2.25
CA LEU A 62 -25.02 -11.37 1.48
C LEU A 62 -26.22 -10.86 0.70
N ASN A 63 -26.89 -9.81 1.19
CA ASN A 63 -28.07 -9.22 0.54
C ASN A 63 -27.70 -7.94 -0.20
N ALA A 64 -28.06 -7.87 -1.48
CA ALA A 64 -27.75 -6.73 -2.36
C ALA A 64 -28.42 -5.40 -1.96
N SER A 65 -29.45 -5.43 -1.12
CA SER A 65 -30.19 -4.25 -0.66
C SER A 65 -29.50 -3.43 0.43
N GLY A 66 -28.33 -3.80 0.85
CA GLY A 66 -27.29 -3.01 1.55
C GLY A 66 -27.61 -2.26 2.85
N VAL A 67 -28.87 -1.99 3.14
CA VAL A 67 -29.29 -1.04 4.20
C VAL A 67 -29.61 -1.74 5.49
N ASN A 68 -29.04 -2.61 6.07
CA ASN A 68 -29.19 -3.30 7.35
C ASN A 68 -28.93 -4.81 7.29
N SER A 69 -28.08 -5.25 6.37
CA SER A 69 -27.67 -6.65 6.36
C SER A 69 -26.74 -6.91 7.54
N SER A 70 -27.09 -7.87 8.39
CA SER A 70 -26.21 -8.39 9.45
C SER A 70 -25.40 -9.60 9.00
N GLU A 71 -25.69 -10.12 7.80
CA GLU A 71 -25.04 -11.31 7.24
C GLU A 71 -24.02 -10.94 6.18
N TYR A 72 -22.82 -11.44 6.35
CA TYR A 72 -21.65 -11.16 5.49
C TYR A 72 -20.98 -12.47 5.13
N ARG A 73 -20.23 -12.44 4.05
CA ARG A 73 -19.26 -13.47 3.68
C ARG A 73 -17.88 -12.85 3.48
N LEU A 74 -16.86 -13.66 3.52
CA LEU A 74 -15.50 -13.20 3.16
C LEU A 74 -15.48 -12.88 1.65
N ILE A 75 -14.77 -11.81 1.31
CA ILE A 75 -14.54 -11.44 -0.07
C ILE A 75 -13.79 -12.57 -0.80
N ASN A 76 -14.08 -12.80 -2.06
CA ASN A 76 -13.53 -13.86 -2.89
C ASN A 76 -13.86 -15.30 -2.43
N CYS A 77 -14.65 -15.50 -1.40
CA CYS A 77 -15.00 -16.84 -0.91
C CYS A 77 -15.74 -17.70 -1.95
N ASN A 78 -16.49 -17.07 -2.86
CA ASN A 78 -17.22 -17.73 -3.94
C ASN A 78 -16.44 -17.87 -5.24
N THR A 79 -15.28 -17.22 -5.38
CA THR A 79 -14.52 -17.15 -6.64
C THR A 79 -13.11 -17.68 -6.52
N SER A 80 -12.58 -17.80 -5.32
CA SER A 80 -11.20 -18.16 -5.08
C SER A 80 -11.02 -19.09 -3.90
N THR A 81 -9.96 -19.87 -3.93
CA THR A 81 -9.48 -20.60 -2.75
C THR A 81 -8.72 -19.62 -1.86
N ILE A 82 -9.11 -19.53 -0.59
CA ILE A 82 -8.45 -18.68 0.40
C ILE A 82 -7.49 -19.55 1.22
N THR A 83 -6.21 -19.21 1.19
CA THR A 83 -5.15 -19.91 1.95
C THR A 83 -4.58 -18.94 2.97
N GLN A 84 -4.52 -19.37 4.24
CA GLN A 84 -3.87 -18.59 5.29
C GLN A 84 -2.35 -18.67 5.15
N ALA A 85 -1.68 -17.52 5.19
CA ALA A 85 -0.23 -17.50 5.30
C ALA A 85 0.21 -18.04 6.67
N CYS A 86 1.31 -18.78 6.69
CA CYS A 86 1.83 -19.31 7.94
C CYS A 86 2.31 -18.18 8.85
N PRO A 87 1.82 -18.08 10.11
CA PRO A 87 2.22 -17.00 11.02
C PRO A 87 3.71 -16.97 11.36
N LYS A 88 4.41 -18.11 11.19
CA LYS A 88 5.86 -18.23 11.43
C LYS A 88 6.72 -17.80 10.24
N VAL A 89 6.12 -17.59 9.07
CA VAL A 89 6.84 -17.16 7.86
C VAL A 89 6.92 -15.64 7.84
N SER A 90 8.13 -15.12 7.70
CA SER A 90 8.37 -13.69 7.54
C SER A 90 8.07 -13.24 6.11
N PHE A 91 7.44 -12.07 5.97
CA PHE A 91 7.24 -11.39 4.68
C PHE A 91 8.34 -10.34 4.40
N ASP A 92 9.38 -10.28 5.21
CA ASP A 92 10.45 -9.32 4.98
C ASP A 92 11.21 -9.65 3.70
N PRO A 93 11.35 -8.69 2.77
CA PRO A 93 12.08 -8.93 1.54
C PRO A 93 13.57 -9.10 1.83
N ILE A 94 14.15 -10.19 1.33
CA ILE A 94 15.58 -10.45 1.40
C ILE A 94 16.22 -10.28 0.01
N PRO A 95 17.44 -9.76 -0.10
CA PRO A 95 18.10 -9.60 -1.38
C PRO A 95 18.25 -10.93 -2.12
N ILE A 96 17.84 -10.94 -3.39
CA ILE A 96 17.97 -12.07 -4.30
C ILE A 96 18.94 -11.71 -5.41
N HIS A 97 19.84 -12.62 -5.74
CA HIS A 97 20.74 -12.48 -6.86
C HIS A 97 20.32 -13.43 -7.99
N TYR A 98 20.21 -12.89 -9.19
CA TYR A 98 20.02 -13.71 -10.39
C TYR A 98 21.35 -13.97 -11.04
N CYS A 99 21.68 -15.26 -11.28
CA CYS A 99 22.94 -15.66 -11.89
C CYS A 99 22.68 -16.33 -13.24
N ALA A 100 23.56 -16.09 -14.19
CA ALA A 100 23.50 -16.73 -15.50
C ALA A 100 23.86 -18.22 -15.38
N PRO A 101 23.17 -19.11 -16.13
CA PRO A 101 23.58 -20.50 -16.23
C PRO A 101 24.91 -20.67 -17.01
N ALA A 102 25.52 -21.83 -16.91
CA ALA A 102 26.77 -22.12 -17.63
C ALA A 102 26.64 -21.87 -19.14
N GLY A 103 27.63 -21.21 -19.70
CA GLY A 103 27.65 -20.82 -21.11
C GLY A 103 26.95 -19.50 -21.43
N PHE A 104 26.35 -18.82 -20.43
CA PHE A 104 25.71 -17.52 -20.56
C PHE A 104 26.39 -16.48 -19.66
N ALA A 105 26.20 -15.22 -19.99
CA ALA A 105 26.68 -14.10 -19.17
C ALA A 105 25.67 -12.98 -19.16
N ILE A 106 25.76 -12.13 -18.14
CA ILE A 106 24.91 -10.94 -17.98
C ILE A 106 25.75 -9.73 -18.39
N LEU A 107 25.20 -8.90 -19.27
CA LEU A 107 25.78 -7.62 -19.62
C LEU A 107 25.16 -6.53 -18.73
N LYS A 108 26.01 -5.79 -18.06
CA LYS A 108 25.62 -4.69 -17.18
C LYS A 108 25.95 -3.35 -17.84
N CYS A 109 24.94 -2.50 -18.01
CA CYS A 109 25.13 -1.14 -18.44
C CYS A 109 25.57 -0.28 -17.24
N ASN A 110 26.75 0.31 -17.33
CA ASN A 110 27.33 1.17 -16.26
C ASN A 110 27.13 2.66 -16.51
N ASN A 111 26.40 3.02 -17.57
CA ASN A 111 26.06 4.42 -17.81
C ASN A 111 25.07 4.90 -16.75
N LYS A 112 25.48 5.83 -15.92
CA LYS A 112 24.70 6.36 -14.78
C LYS A 112 23.41 7.06 -15.20
N THR A 113 23.32 7.55 -16.42
CA THR A 113 22.17 8.25 -16.97
C THR A 113 21.37 7.42 -17.98
N PHE A 114 21.68 6.13 -18.09
CA PHE A 114 20.99 5.24 -19.03
C PHE A 114 19.48 5.13 -18.69
N ASN A 115 18.65 5.44 -19.67
CA ASN A 115 17.20 5.47 -19.51
C ASN A 115 16.51 4.12 -19.73
N GLY A 116 17.25 3.05 -19.99
CA GLY A 116 16.72 1.71 -20.21
C GLY A 116 16.53 1.34 -21.68
N THR A 117 16.66 2.26 -22.62
CA THR A 117 16.49 2.04 -24.07
C THR A 117 17.67 2.58 -24.87
N GLY A 118 17.96 1.94 -26.00
CA GLY A 118 19.02 2.37 -26.88
C GLY A 118 20.41 1.79 -26.52
N PRO A 119 21.49 2.30 -27.14
CA PRO A 119 22.84 1.81 -26.92
C PRO A 119 23.37 2.21 -25.53
N CYS A 120 24.18 1.34 -24.95
CA CYS A 120 24.94 1.61 -23.73
C CYS A 120 26.42 1.72 -24.06
N ASN A 121 27.06 2.79 -23.61
CA ASN A 121 28.46 3.11 -23.93
C ASN A 121 29.48 2.52 -22.93
N ASN A 122 29.04 2.09 -21.76
CA ASN A 122 29.91 1.49 -20.75
C ASN A 122 29.31 0.20 -20.26
N VAL A 123 29.77 -0.92 -20.80
CA VAL A 123 29.22 -2.25 -20.54
C VAL A 123 30.27 -3.11 -19.87
N SER A 124 29.89 -3.79 -18.80
CA SER A 124 30.66 -4.84 -18.15
C SER A 124 29.94 -6.17 -18.22
N THR A 125 30.69 -7.26 -18.12
CA THR A 125 30.18 -8.62 -18.04
C THR A 125 30.22 -9.10 -16.61
N VAL A 126 29.10 -9.59 -16.12
CA VAL A 126 28.96 -10.16 -14.77
C VAL A 126 28.30 -11.52 -14.82
N HIS A 127 28.56 -12.35 -13.81
CA HIS A 127 27.93 -13.68 -13.70
C HIS A 127 26.60 -13.63 -12.95
N CYS A 128 26.48 -12.71 -12.00
CA CYS A 128 25.29 -12.53 -11.18
C CYS A 128 24.93 -11.05 -11.05
N THR A 129 23.67 -10.76 -10.82
CA THR A 129 23.21 -9.41 -10.48
C THR A 129 23.63 -9.05 -9.05
N HIS A 130 23.54 -7.76 -8.70
CA HIS A 130 23.54 -7.32 -7.30
C HIS A 130 22.33 -7.89 -6.55
N GLY A 131 22.31 -7.78 -5.23
CA GLY A 131 21.16 -8.18 -4.43
C GLY A 131 19.97 -7.28 -4.68
N ILE A 132 18.89 -7.85 -5.18
CA ILE A 132 17.62 -7.16 -5.46
C ILE A 132 16.60 -7.57 -4.42
N LYS A 133 16.09 -6.64 -3.62
CA LYS A 133 15.01 -6.91 -2.69
C LYS A 133 13.68 -7.00 -3.44
N PRO A 134 12.93 -8.11 -3.32
CA PRO A 134 11.63 -8.27 -4.01
C PRO A 134 10.52 -7.52 -3.30
N VAL A 135 10.62 -6.20 -3.23
CA VAL A 135 9.62 -5.34 -2.62
C VAL A 135 8.46 -5.17 -3.59
N VAL A 136 7.25 -5.53 -3.15
CA VAL A 136 6.02 -5.38 -3.91
C VAL A 136 5.28 -4.14 -3.41
N SER A 137 5.09 -3.18 -4.30
CA SER A 137 4.38 -1.93 -4.00
C SER A 137 3.71 -1.38 -5.25
N THR A 138 2.82 -0.43 -5.07
CA THR A 138 2.19 0.32 -6.15
C THR A 138 2.45 1.82 -5.96
N GLN A 139 2.43 2.58 -7.03
CA GLN A 139 2.60 4.03 -7.08
C GLN A 139 3.99 4.52 -6.64
N LEU A 140 4.48 4.10 -5.49
CA LEU A 140 5.79 4.46 -4.94
C LEU A 140 6.67 3.22 -4.90
N LEU A 141 7.88 3.33 -5.41
CA LEU A 141 8.89 2.27 -5.31
C LEU A 141 9.68 2.44 -4.02
N LEU A 142 9.72 1.37 -3.22
CA LEU A 142 10.30 1.39 -1.89
C LEU A 142 11.59 0.59 -1.82
N ASN A 143 12.55 1.09 -1.06
CA ASN A 143 13.80 0.38 -0.71
C ASN A 143 14.62 -0.13 -1.89
N GLY A 144 14.45 0.49 -3.05
CA GLY A 144 15.25 0.21 -4.24
C GLY A 144 16.58 0.95 -4.24
N SER A 145 17.29 0.86 -5.35
CA SER A 145 18.49 1.66 -5.56
C SER A 145 18.15 3.10 -5.96
N LEU A 146 19.08 4.02 -5.69
CA LEU A 146 18.98 5.42 -6.12
C LEU A 146 19.77 5.62 -7.41
N ALA A 147 19.37 6.60 -8.23
CA ALA A 147 20.16 7.05 -9.34
C ALA A 147 21.44 7.73 -8.83
N GLU A 148 22.57 7.45 -9.47
CA GLU A 148 23.88 7.90 -8.98
C GLU A 148 24.14 9.40 -9.23
N GLU A 149 23.59 9.96 -10.29
CA GLU A 149 23.81 11.38 -10.64
C GLU A 149 22.50 12.17 -10.53
N ASP A 150 21.69 12.14 -11.51
CA ASP A 150 20.46 12.91 -11.62
C ASP A 150 19.23 11.98 -11.70
N ILE A 151 18.07 12.52 -11.49
CA ILE A 151 16.81 11.77 -11.68
C ILE A 151 16.75 11.22 -13.11
N VAL A 152 16.41 9.96 -13.24
CA VAL A 152 16.26 9.29 -14.53
C VAL A 152 14.78 8.99 -14.77
N ILE A 153 14.27 9.41 -15.91
CA ILE A 153 12.91 9.09 -16.37
C ILE A 153 13.02 7.91 -17.32
N ARG A 154 12.26 6.86 -17.05
CA ARG A 154 12.26 5.63 -17.82
C ARG A 154 10.85 5.35 -18.35
N SER A 155 10.75 5.06 -19.63
CA SER A 155 9.51 4.60 -20.29
C SER A 155 9.87 3.83 -21.55
N GLU A 156 9.04 2.88 -21.94
CA GLU A 156 9.18 2.22 -23.23
C GLU A 156 9.05 3.22 -24.41
N ASN A 157 8.08 4.13 -24.27
CA ASN A 157 7.87 5.25 -25.20
C ASN A 157 7.22 6.41 -24.44
N ILE A 158 7.99 7.46 -24.16
CA ILE A 158 7.52 8.61 -23.38
C ILE A 158 6.39 9.39 -24.08
N THR A 159 6.32 9.33 -25.39
CA THR A 159 5.26 10.01 -26.17
C THR A 159 3.96 9.25 -26.18
N ASN A 160 3.97 7.97 -25.82
CA ASN A 160 2.78 7.14 -25.72
C ASN A 160 2.22 7.18 -24.28
N ASN A 161 1.04 7.81 -24.12
CA ASN A 161 0.40 7.95 -22.80
C ASN A 161 -0.13 6.63 -22.22
N VAL A 162 -0.21 5.56 -23.00
CA VAL A 162 -0.57 4.20 -22.53
C VAL A 162 0.59 3.57 -21.74
N LYS A 163 1.82 3.96 -22.02
CA LYS A 163 3.01 3.40 -21.38
C LYS A 163 3.26 4.08 -20.04
N VAL A 164 3.54 3.27 -19.02
CA VAL A 164 3.91 3.78 -17.70
C VAL A 164 5.28 4.46 -17.73
N ILE A 165 5.44 5.42 -16.86
CA ILE A 165 6.68 6.15 -16.66
C ILE A 165 7.22 5.78 -15.28
N ILE A 166 8.48 5.35 -15.24
CA ILE A 166 9.20 5.09 -14.00
C ILE A 166 10.15 6.25 -13.75
N VAL A 167 10.00 6.89 -12.60
CA VAL A 167 10.91 7.93 -12.14
C VAL A 167 11.88 7.31 -11.14
N HIS A 168 13.16 7.31 -11.48
CA HIS A 168 14.23 6.83 -10.62
C HIS A 168 14.86 8.02 -9.90
N LEU A 169 14.63 8.13 -8.59
CA LEU A 169 15.09 9.25 -7.79
C LEU A 169 16.59 9.13 -7.47
N ASN A 170 17.25 10.25 -7.33
CA ASN A 170 18.65 10.33 -6.89
C ASN A 170 18.79 10.56 -5.38
N LYS A 171 17.72 10.98 -4.72
CA LYS A 171 17.64 11.10 -3.26
C LYS A 171 16.35 10.41 -2.79
N SER A 172 16.45 9.63 -1.73
CA SER A 172 15.28 8.97 -1.15
C SER A 172 14.49 9.94 -0.28
N VAL A 173 13.18 9.69 -0.21
CA VAL A 173 12.28 10.32 0.76
C VAL A 173 11.80 9.26 1.72
N GLU A 174 12.00 9.48 3.02
CA GLU A 174 11.57 8.56 4.05
C GLU A 174 10.06 8.59 4.21
N ILE A 175 9.45 7.42 4.33
CA ILE A 175 8.04 7.22 4.66
C ILE A 175 7.93 6.31 5.87
N MET A 176 7.23 6.78 6.91
CA MET A 176 7.00 6.03 8.13
C MET A 176 5.52 5.70 8.24
N CYS A 177 5.18 4.42 8.27
CA CYS A 177 3.80 3.95 8.31
C CYS A 177 3.53 3.21 9.61
N THR A 178 2.35 3.46 10.19
CA THR A 178 1.97 2.94 11.49
C THR A 178 0.52 2.44 11.44
N ARG A 179 0.30 1.26 12.01
CA ARG A 179 -1.01 0.83 12.47
C ARG A 179 -1.02 0.95 13.99
N PRO A 180 -1.55 2.05 14.53
CA PRO A 180 -1.62 2.25 15.96
C PRO A 180 -2.70 1.34 16.58
N GLY A 181 -2.56 1.05 17.84
CA GLY A 181 -3.48 0.23 18.61
C GLY A 181 -2.88 -1.13 18.98
N ASN A 182 -3.37 -1.66 20.08
CA ASN A 182 -2.92 -2.95 20.59
C ASN A 182 -3.90 -4.03 20.16
N ASN A 183 -3.71 -4.56 18.93
CA ASN A 183 -4.52 -5.65 18.42
C ASN A 183 -4.13 -6.95 19.13
N THR A 184 -5.12 -7.73 19.53
CA THR A 184 -4.92 -9.08 20.03
C THR A 184 -5.15 -10.09 18.91
N ARG A 185 -4.38 -11.17 18.93
CA ARG A 185 -4.55 -12.29 18.01
C ARG A 185 -5.11 -13.48 18.76
N LYS A 186 -6.16 -14.08 18.23
CA LYS A 186 -6.73 -15.30 18.75
C LYS A 186 -6.62 -16.42 17.72
N SER A 187 -6.38 -17.62 18.19
CA SER A 187 -6.36 -18.81 17.33
C SER A 187 -7.63 -19.64 17.54
N MET A 188 -8.15 -20.18 16.44
CA MET A 188 -9.31 -21.06 16.45
C MET A 188 -8.94 -22.36 15.76
N TRP A 189 -9.39 -23.49 16.32
CA TRP A 189 -9.21 -24.76 15.67
C TRP A 189 -10.14 -24.88 14.45
N ILE A 190 -9.59 -25.25 13.30
CA ILE A 190 -10.34 -25.47 12.05
C ILE A 190 -10.15 -26.86 11.45
N GLY A 191 -9.27 -27.66 12.00
CA GLY A 191 -8.98 -29.00 11.56
C GLY A 191 -7.79 -29.61 12.28
N PRO A 192 -7.47 -30.90 12.10
CA PRO A 192 -6.32 -31.53 12.72
C PRO A 192 -5.01 -30.82 12.35
N GLY A 193 -4.32 -30.29 13.36
CA GLY A 193 -3.07 -29.53 13.17
C GLY A 193 -3.22 -28.19 12.48
N GLN A 194 -4.45 -27.69 12.30
CA GLN A 194 -4.75 -26.43 11.62
C GLN A 194 -5.42 -25.44 12.56
N ALA A 195 -4.93 -24.21 12.57
CA ALA A 195 -5.51 -23.11 13.32
C ALA A 195 -5.77 -21.90 12.41
N PHE A 196 -6.91 -21.27 12.61
CA PHE A 196 -7.23 -19.99 12.01
C PHE A 196 -6.89 -18.87 12.98
N TYR A 197 -6.08 -17.93 12.53
CA TYR A 197 -5.68 -16.77 13.34
C TYR A 197 -6.50 -15.55 12.94
N ALA A 198 -7.19 -14.97 13.88
CA ALA A 198 -8.03 -13.81 13.67
C ALA A 198 -7.76 -12.72 14.73
N THR A 199 -8.20 -11.51 14.45
CA THR A 199 -8.17 -10.43 15.43
C THR A 199 -9.27 -10.68 16.48
N GLY A 200 -8.86 -10.77 17.74
CA GLY A 200 -9.78 -10.93 18.85
C GLY A 200 -10.37 -9.59 19.29
N ASP A 201 -9.55 -8.76 19.89
CA ASP A 201 -9.93 -7.44 20.40
C ASP A 201 -8.87 -6.39 20.06
N ILE A 202 -9.27 -5.13 20.09
CA ILE A 202 -8.35 -4.00 20.01
C ILE A 202 -8.41 -3.27 21.35
N ILE A 203 -7.28 -3.23 22.06
CA ILE A 203 -7.16 -2.61 23.37
C ILE A 203 -6.65 -1.18 23.23
N GLY A 204 -7.30 -0.23 23.92
CA GLY A 204 -6.90 1.17 23.96
C GLY A 204 -7.53 2.03 22.88
N ASN A 205 -6.90 3.17 22.60
CA ASN A 205 -7.38 4.12 21.59
C ASN A 205 -7.23 3.53 20.19
N ILE A 206 -8.35 3.42 19.49
CA ILE A 206 -8.39 2.99 18.09
C ILE A 206 -8.07 4.21 17.23
N ARG A 207 -6.92 4.18 16.57
CA ARG A 207 -6.51 5.20 15.60
C ARG A 207 -6.38 4.59 14.22
N GLN A 208 -6.62 5.39 13.19
CA GLN A 208 -6.47 4.98 11.81
C GLN A 208 -5.00 4.75 11.47
N ALA A 209 -4.72 3.69 10.70
CA ALA A 209 -3.42 3.49 10.10
C ALA A 209 -3.07 4.67 9.18
N HIS A 210 -1.83 5.09 9.21
CA HIS A 210 -1.37 6.25 8.46
C HIS A 210 0.11 6.16 8.13
N CYS A 211 0.53 6.99 7.18
CA CYS A 211 1.94 7.20 6.86
C CYS A 211 2.28 8.68 6.99
N ASN A 212 3.49 8.95 7.48
CA ASN A 212 4.06 10.27 7.62
C ASN A 212 5.22 10.44 6.65
N ILE A 213 5.24 11.58 5.95
CA ILE A 213 6.26 11.95 4.99
C ILE A 213 6.69 13.39 5.29
N ASN A 214 7.99 13.67 5.21
CA ASN A 214 8.49 15.04 5.31
C ASN A 214 8.01 15.87 4.10
N LYS A 215 7.25 16.92 4.39
CA LYS A 215 6.59 17.76 3.39
C LYS A 215 7.58 18.50 2.48
N ASP A 216 8.61 19.09 3.06
CA ASP A 216 9.57 19.86 2.28
C ASP A 216 10.39 18.97 1.35
N GLN A 217 10.84 17.82 1.86
CA GLN A 217 11.57 16.84 1.05
C GLN A 217 10.72 16.32 -0.11
N TRP A 218 9.45 16.05 0.15
CA TRP A 218 8.53 15.58 -0.89
C TRP A 218 8.28 16.65 -1.95
N ASN A 219 8.03 17.89 -1.53
CA ASN A 219 7.80 19.01 -2.43
C ASN A 219 9.04 19.30 -3.30
N GLU A 220 10.22 19.27 -2.72
CA GLU A 220 11.48 19.41 -3.47
C GLU A 220 11.64 18.28 -4.49
N THR A 221 11.36 17.05 -4.09
CA THR A 221 11.43 15.88 -4.96
C THR A 221 10.49 16.01 -6.15
N LEU A 222 9.24 16.39 -5.93
CA LEU A 222 8.27 16.59 -7.02
C LEU A 222 8.65 17.77 -7.91
N HIS A 223 9.24 18.82 -7.36
CA HIS A 223 9.74 19.93 -8.15
C HIS A 223 10.85 19.48 -9.10
N GLN A 224 11.80 18.71 -8.62
CA GLN A 224 12.88 18.14 -9.44
C GLN A 224 12.36 17.17 -10.51
N VAL A 225 11.36 16.35 -10.17
CA VAL A 225 10.70 15.46 -11.14
C VAL A 225 10.00 16.27 -12.22
N ARG A 226 9.32 17.34 -11.84
CA ARG A 226 8.64 18.27 -12.79
C ARG A 226 9.65 18.90 -13.75
N GLU A 227 10.75 19.38 -13.26
CA GLU A 227 11.82 19.94 -14.11
C GLU A 227 12.39 18.92 -15.09
N LYS A 228 12.55 17.67 -14.64
CA LYS A 228 13.03 16.59 -15.49
C LYS A 228 12.01 16.22 -16.57
N LEU A 229 10.73 16.18 -16.24
CA LEU A 229 9.63 15.94 -17.19
C LEU A 229 9.50 17.07 -18.21
N ASN A 230 9.77 18.31 -17.83
CA ASN A 230 9.76 19.45 -18.74
C ASN A 230 10.76 19.31 -19.91
N LYS A 231 11.83 18.57 -19.73
CA LYS A 231 12.79 18.29 -20.81
C LYS A 231 12.19 17.40 -21.91
N TYR A 232 11.25 16.55 -21.55
CA TYR A 232 10.53 15.68 -22.49
C TYR A 232 9.28 16.32 -23.07
N PHE A 233 8.69 17.26 -22.36
CA PHE A 233 7.49 17.98 -22.78
C PHE A 233 7.74 19.49 -22.75
N PRO A 234 8.58 20.00 -23.68
CA PRO A 234 8.89 21.41 -23.74
C PRO A 234 7.63 22.24 -24.06
N ASN A 235 7.55 23.44 -23.51
CA ASN A 235 6.43 24.38 -23.69
C ASN A 235 5.08 23.90 -23.12
N LYS A 236 5.10 22.91 -22.25
CA LYS A 236 3.90 22.44 -21.52
C LYS A 236 4.08 22.61 -20.03
N THR A 237 2.99 22.88 -19.34
CA THR A 237 2.96 22.92 -17.88
C THR A 237 2.76 21.51 -17.35
N ILE A 238 3.66 21.03 -16.50
CA ILE A 238 3.56 19.72 -15.87
C ILE A 238 2.73 19.86 -14.59
N LYS A 239 1.69 19.03 -14.50
CA LYS A 239 0.78 19.00 -13.37
C LYS A 239 0.70 17.59 -12.79
N PHE A 240 0.70 17.48 -11.47
CA PHE A 240 0.45 16.23 -10.76
C PHE A 240 -0.97 16.22 -10.20
N GLU A 241 -1.68 15.14 -10.43
CA GLU A 241 -3.00 14.91 -9.87
C GLU A 241 -3.10 13.51 -9.25
N PRO A 242 -4.03 13.32 -8.29
CA PRO A 242 -4.26 12.01 -7.69
C PRO A 242 -4.69 10.96 -8.70
N ALA A 243 -4.58 9.69 -8.32
CA ALA A 243 -5.13 8.58 -9.09
C ALA A 243 -6.64 8.76 -9.34
N ILE A 244 -7.11 8.28 -10.49
CA ILE A 244 -8.52 8.39 -10.88
C ILE A 244 -9.39 7.61 -9.91
N LYS A 245 -10.45 8.23 -9.41
CA LYS A 245 -11.41 7.61 -8.50
C LYS A 245 -12.21 6.51 -9.21
N GLY A 246 -12.59 5.46 -8.46
CA GLY A 246 -13.46 4.38 -8.92
C GLY A 246 -12.75 3.13 -9.43
N GLY A 247 -11.41 3.09 -9.41
CA GLY A 247 -10.64 1.87 -9.64
C GLY A 247 -10.48 1.01 -8.38
N ASP A 248 -9.89 -0.17 -8.53
CA ASP A 248 -9.55 -1.06 -7.42
C ASP A 248 -8.53 -0.38 -6.48
N LEU A 249 -8.61 -0.70 -5.19
CA LEU A 249 -7.68 -0.13 -4.20
C LEU A 249 -6.22 -0.44 -4.53
N GLU A 250 -5.96 -1.57 -5.18
CA GLU A 250 -4.61 -2.01 -5.57
C GLU A 250 -3.91 -1.06 -6.53
N ILE A 251 -4.68 -0.28 -7.31
CA ILE A 251 -4.14 0.65 -8.31
C ILE A 251 -4.38 2.13 -7.97
N THR A 252 -5.41 2.43 -7.18
CA THR A 252 -5.78 3.80 -6.79
C THR A 252 -5.07 4.29 -5.54
N THR A 253 -4.42 3.39 -4.82
CA THR A 253 -3.70 3.68 -3.59
C THR A 253 -2.27 3.17 -3.66
N HIS A 254 -1.43 3.68 -2.79
CA HIS A 254 -0.11 3.11 -2.52
C HIS A 254 -0.28 1.87 -1.64
N SER A 255 -0.13 0.69 -2.22
CA SER A 255 -0.20 -0.58 -1.52
C SER A 255 1.19 -1.14 -1.26
N PHE A 256 1.41 -1.68 -0.08
CA PHE A 256 2.67 -2.30 0.32
C PHE A 256 2.46 -3.22 1.52
N ASN A 257 3.48 -4.00 1.82
CA ASN A 257 3.52 -4.88 2.98
C ASN A 257 4.39 -4.24 4.08
N CYS A 258 3.84 -4.15 5.28
CA CYS A 258 4.54 -3.72 6.47
C CYS A 258 4.47 -4.82 7.53
N ARG A 259 5.58 -5.53 7.73
CA ARG A 259 5.71 -6.63 8.71
C ARG A 259 4.63 -7.71 8.61
N GLY A 260 4.11 -7.98 7.41
CA GLY A 260 3.06 -8.96 7.17
C GLY A 260 1.63 -8.40 7.19
N GLU A 261 1.45 -7.14 7.44
CA GLU A 261 0.18 -6.42 7.25
C GLU A 261 0.20 -5.66 5.92
N PHE A 262 -0.90 -5.71 5.17
CA PHE A 262 -1.01 -5.10 3.85
C PHE A 262 -1.75 -3.77 3.93
N PHE A 263 -1.02 -2.70 3.67
CA PHE A 263 -1.50 -1.33 3.73
C PHE A 263 -1.91 -0.81 2.36
N TYR A 264 -2.97 -0.02 2.34
CA TYR A 264 -3.50 0.67 1.17
C TYR A 264 -3.69 2.15 1.53
N CYS A 265 -2.74 2.97 1.12
CA CYS A 265 -2.65 4.37 1.55
C CYS A 265 -3.12 5.33 0.47
N ASN A 266 -3.98 6.26 0.84
CA ASN A 266 -4.47 7.30 -0.06
C ASN A 266 -3.39 8.37 -0.27
N THR A 267 -2.87 8.47 -1.48
CA THR A 267 -1.80 9.38 -1.87
C THR A 267 -2.29 10.71 -2.46
N SER A 268 -3.57 11.04 -2.32
CA SER A 268 -4.14 12.27 -2.90
C SER A 268 -3.44 13.54 -2.42
N LYS A 269 -2.96 13.56 -1.19
CA LYS A 269 -2.21 14.70 -0.65
C LYS A 269 -0.79 14.82 -1.20
N LEU A 270 -0.22 13.72 -1.70
CA LEU A 270 1.13 13.69 -2.25
C LEU A 270 1.18 14.16 -3.71
N PHE A 271 0.13 13.88 -4.48
CA PHE A 271 0.03 14.19 -5.90
C PHE A 271 -1.10 15.21 -6.14
N ASN A 272 -1.01 16.38 -5.52
CA ASN A 272 -1.98 17.44 -5.68
C ASN A 272 -1.29 18.80 -5.60
N ASP A 273 -1.13 19.47 -6.73
CA ASP A 273 -0.48 20.78 -6.83
C ASP A 273 -1.17 21.86 -6.01
N THR A 274 -2.49 21.81 -5.89
CA THR A 274 -3.27 22.78 -5.12
C THR A 274 -2.99 22.65 -3.61
N TYR A 275 -2.89 21.43 -3.12
CA TYR A 275 -2.57 21.17 -1.72
C TYR A 275 -1.14 21.59 -1.37
N MET A 276 -0.21 21.43 -2.30
CA MET A 276 1.19 21.81 -2.11
C MET A 276 1.39 23.33 -2.07
N SER A 277 0.63 24.09 -2.85
CA SER A 277 0.74 25.55 -2.95
C SER A 277 0.09 26.29 -1.78
N ASN A 278 -0.96 25.74 -1.17
CA ASN A 278 -1.76 26.40 -0.13
C ASN A 278 -1.30 26.11 1.32
N SER A 279 -0.16 25.49 1.50
CA SER A 279 0.26 24.95 2.78
C SER A 279 1.02 25.93 3.69
N THR A 280 0.72 27.22 3.62
CA THR A 280 1.33 28.24 4.50
C THR A 280 0.76 28.27 5.92
N GLU A 281 -0.29 27.50 6.22
CA GLU A 281 -0.99 27.60 7.52
C GLU A 281 -0.80 26.42 8.47
N GLU A 282 -0.20 25.30 8.07
CA GLU A 282 0.08 24.22 9.01
C GLU A 282 1.53 24.29 9.51
N ALA A 283 1.68 24.51 10.81
CA ALA A 283 2.97 24.58 11.51
C ALA A 283 3.77 23.26 11.52
N SER A 284 3.27 22.22 10.88
CA SER A 284 3.87 20.88 10.82
C SER A 284 4.53 20.64 9.46
N ASN A 285 5.81 20.26 9.51
CA ASN A 285 6.57 19.86 8.32
C ASN A 285 6.33 18.39 7.92
N ILE A 286 5.21 17.82 8.35
CA ILE A 286 4.85 16.41 8.10
C ILE A 286 3.51 16.36 7.37
N THR A 287 3.50 15.65 6.26
CA THR A 287 2.26 15.26 5.57
C THR A 287 1.85 13.87 6.03
N THR A 288 0.63 13.76 6.53
CA THR A 288 0.04 12.47 6.97
C THR A 288 -0.99 12.02 5.94
N ILE A 289 -0.83 10.81 5.44
CA ILE A 289 -1.78 10.17 4.53
C ILE A 289 -2.50 9.02 5.24
N PRO A 290 -3.83 8.89 5.07
CA PRO A 290 -4.59 7.83 5.69
C PRO A 290 -4.40 6.50 4.96
N CYS A 291 -4.36 5.40 5.72
CA CYS A 291 -4.23 4.05 5.18
C CYS A 291 -5.38 3.15 5.64
N LYS A 292 -5.70 2.18 4.80
CA LYS A 292 -6.58 1.06 5.13
C LYS A 292 -5.77 -0.23 5.12
N ILE A 293 -6.24 -1.24 5.85
CA ILE A 293 -5.58 -2.54 5.93
C ILE A 293 -6.54 -3.61 5.40
N LYS A 294 -6.02 -4.52 4.60
CA LYS A 294 -6.72 -5.73 4.14
C LYS A 294 -5.97 -6.97 4.60
N GLN A 295 -6.72 -7.99 4.95
CA GLN A 295 -6.19 -9.31 5.30
C GLN A 295 -6.37 -10.32 4.17
N ILE A 296 -7.41 -10.21 3.34
CA ILE A 296 -7.63 -11.08 2.18
C ILE A 296 -7.10 -10.39 0.93
N ILE A 297 -6.08 -10.97 0.34
CA ILE A 297 -5.31 -10.35 -0.73
C ILE A 297 -5.19 -11.31 -1.91
N ASN A 298 -5.37 -10.77 -3.12
CA ASN A 298 -5.01 -11.46 -4.35
C ASN A 298 -3.53 -11.19 -4.65
N MET A 299 -2.66 -12.14 -4.32
CA MET A 299 -1.23 -12.01 -4.58
C MET A 299 -0.97 -11.97 -6.08
N TRP A 300 -0.16 -10.99 -6.53
CA TRP A 300 0.25 -10.78 -7.93
C TRP A 300 -0.92 -10.76 -8.92
N GLN A 301 -2.09 -10.25 -8.49
CA GLN A 301 -3.29 -10.19 -9.31
C GLN A 301 -3.73 -11.56 -9.88
N GLY A 302 -3.34 -12.65 -9.21
CA GLY A 302 -3.71 -14.00 -9.60
C GLY A 302 -5.22 -14.23 -9.43
N VAL A 303 -5.87 -14.71 -10.49
CA VAL A 303 -7.28 -15.12 -10.42
C VAL A 303 -7.36 -16.53 -9.87
N GLY A 304 -8.27 -16.77 -8.92
CA GLY A 304 -8.56 -18.08 -8.38
C GLY A 304 -7.83 -18.47 -7.09
N ARG A 305 -6.90 -17.63 -6.61
CA ARG A 305 -6.23 -17.83 -5.32
C ARG A 305 -6.14 -16.51 -4.56
N ALA A 306 -6.58 -16.54 -3.31
CA ALA A 306 -6.45 -15.44 -2.38
C ALA A 306 -5.66 -15.91 -1.15
N MET A 307 -4.90 -15.00 -0.56
CA MET A 307 -4.17 -15.24 0.69
C MET A 307 -4.84 -14.48 1.81
N TYR A 308 -5.06 -15.14 2.94
CA TYR A 308 -5.40 -14.50 4.19
C TYR A 308 -4.13 -14.24 4.99
N ALA A 309 -3.83 -12.96 5.23
CA ALA A 309 -2.71 -12.57 6.08
C ALA A 309 -3.16 -12.58 7.54
N PRO A 310 -2.62 -13.46 8.40
CA PRO A 310 -3.00 -13.47 9.80
C PRO A 310 -2.64 -12.16 10.48
N PRO A 311 -3.45 -11.68 11.45
CA PRO A 311 -3.18 -10.42 12.11
C PRO A 311 -1.92 -10.50 12.95
N ILE A 312 -1.24 -9.37 13.06
CA ILE A 312 -0.08 -9.21 13.94
C ILE A 312 -0.53 -8.49 15.19
N ALA A 313 -0.18 -9.06 16.35
CA ALA A 313 -0.50 -8.47 17.64
C ALA A 313 0.32 -7.21 17.90
N GLY A 314 -0.28 -6.27 18.62
CA GLY A 314 0.37 -5.04 19.03
C GLY A 314 0.33 -3.93 18.00
N ASN A 315 1.14 -2.92 18.24
CA ASN A 315 1.36 -1.78 17.36
C ASN A 315 2.41 -2.13 16.29
N ILE A 316 2.18 -1.74 15.06
CA ILE A 316 3.11 -1.97 13.95
C ILE A 316 3.58 -0.63 13.40
N THR A 317 4.89 -0.49 13.27
CA THR A 317 5.52 0.63 12.59
C THR A 317 6.60 0.12 11.65
N CYS A 318 6.63 0.65 10.44
CA CYS A 318 7.69 0.37 9.48
C CYS A 318 8.15 1.68 8.83
N THR A 319 9.45 1.74 8.57
CA THR A 319 10.10 2.85 7.88
C THR A 319 10.65 2.35 6.56
N SER A 320 10.36 3.04 5.49
CA SER A 320 10.82 2.73 4.13
C SER A 320 11.35 3.98 3.45
N ASN A 321 12.17 3.78 2.42
CA ASN A 321 12.68 4.86 1.59
C ASN A 321 12.00 4.82 0.23
N ILE A 322 11.36 5.92 -0.15
CA ILE A 322 10.82 6.10 -1.50
C ILE A 322 12.00 6.38 -2.43
N THR A 323 12.27 5.48 -3.36
CA THR A 323 13.38 5.55 -4.31
C THR A 323 12.94 5.75 -5.76
N GLY A 324 11.64 5.66 -6.01
CA GLY A 324 11.08 5.84 -7.33
C GLY A 324 9.58 6.06 -7.31
N LEU A 325 9.07 6.49 -8.44
CA LEU A 325 7.64 6.72 -8.67
C LEU A 325 7.20 5.99 -9.94
N ILE A 326 5.97 5.53 -9.95
CA ILE A 326 5.32 5.00 -11.14
C ILE A 326 4.21 5.97 -11.52
N LEU A 327 4.32 6.55 -12.71
CA LEU A 327 3.40 7.56 -13.21
C LEU A 327 2.76 7.14 -14.52
N THR A 328 1.55 7.63 -14.76
CA THR A 328 0.89 7.61 -16.06
C THR A 328 0.54 9.02 -16.47
N ARG A 329 0.59 9.29 -17.76
CA ARG A 329 0.20 10.57 -18.34
C ARG A 329 -1.21 10.48 -18.90
N ASP A 330 -2.04 11.50 -18.59
CA ASP A 330 -3.38 11.58 -19.14
C ASP A 330 -3.34 11.76 -20.67
N GLY A 331 -4.15 10.97 -21.38
CA GLY A 331 -4.43 11.18 -22.78
C GLY A 331 -5.46 12.31 -22.99
N GLY A 332 -5.47 12.89 -24.17
CA GLY A 332 -6.46 13.91 -24.54
C GLY A 332 -5.98 14.78 -25.70
N ASP A 333 -6.82 15.72 -26.12
CA ASP A 333 -6.53 16.63 -27.22
C ASP A 333 -5.25 17.43 -26.99
N ASN A 334 -4.39 17.45 -27.99
CA ASN A 334 -3.12 18.19 -28.05
C ASN A 334 -3.25 19.72 -27.92
N SER A 335 -4.46 20.24 -27.73
CA SER A 335 -4.75 21.68 -27.64
C SER A 335 -4.45 22.28 -26.27
N ASN A 336 -4.34 21.49 -25.23
CA ASN A 336 -4.02 21.96 -23.89
C ASN A 336 -2.51 22.08 -23.67
N ARG A 337 -2.08 23.22 -23.17
CA ARG A 337 -0.70 23.50 -22.79
C ARG A 337 -0.25 22.78 -21.52
N THR A 338 -1.05 21.86 -21.01
CA THR A 338 -0.82 21.17 -19.74
C THR A 338 -0.72 19.66 -19.96
N GLU A 339 0.27 19.03 -19.37
CA GLU A 339 0.38 17.57 -19.25
C GLU A 339 0.13 17.17 -17.80
N THR A 340 -0.78 16.23 -17.59
CA THR A 340 -1.16 15.74 -16.27
C THR A 340 -0.59 14.35 -16.02
N PHE A 341 0.09 14.19 -14.89
CA PHE A 341 0.68 12.93 -14.46
C PHE A 341 -0.01 12.44 -13.18
N ARG A 342 -0.36 11.17 -13.17
CA ARG A 342 -1.01 10.51 -12.04
C ARG A 342 -0.20 9.30 -11.59
N PRO A 343 -0.20 8.99 -10.28
CA PRO A 343 0.41 7.77 -9.80
C PRO A 343 -0.33 6.52 -10.34
N ALA A 344 0.43 5.50 -10.63
CA ALA A 344 -0.09 4.27 -11.22
C ALA A 344 0.20 3.02 -10.36
#